data_29964e4b0b811ff075281470f4246d0e
#
_entry.id   29964e4b0b811ff075281470f4246d0e
#
_cell.length_a   1.000
_cell.length_b   1.000
_cell.length_c   1.000
_cell.angle_alpha   90.00
_cell.angle_beta   90.00
_cell.angle_gamma   90.00
#
_symmetry.space_group_name_H-M   'P 1'
#
loop_
_entity.id
_entity.type
_entity.pdbx_description
1 polymer ?
#
loop_
_entity_poly.entity_id
_entity_poly.type
_entity_poly.pdbx_seq_one_letter_code
_entity_poly.pdbx_strand_id
1 'polypeptide(L)' 'MADDPSGSKVVLCLDVGERHIGLARTVADVGTAFPAGFIDMGLPTATARAVVDSVELEGAGCLVVGLPLALD' A
#
# COMPACT_ATOMS: atom_id res chain seq x y z
N MET A 1 -5.78 17.03 9.77
CA MET A 1 -4.95 15.88 9.42
C MET A 1 -3.50 16.20 9.74
N ALA A 2 -2.82 15.31 10.42
CA ALA A 2 -1.41 15.53 10.75
C ALA A 2 -0.56 15.50 9.49
N ASP A 3 0.41 16.39 9.41
CA ASP A 3 1.35 16.38 8.30
C ASP A 3 2.29 15.20 8.40
N ASP A 4 2.55 14.58 7.28
CA ASP A 4 3.54 13.52 7.16
C ASP A 4 4.93 14.12 7.38
N PRO A 5 5.76 13.53 8.27
CA PRO A 5 7.11 14.03 8.50
C PRO A 5 7.99 14.09 7.26
N SER A 6 7.74 13.24 6.27
CA SER A 6 8.48 13.26 5.01
C SER A 6 8.01 14.37 4.07
N GLY A 7 6.84 14.98 4.33
CA GLY A 7 6.22 15.93 3.42
C GLY A 7 5.60 15.30 2.19
N SER A 8 5.61 13.98 2.07
CA SER A 8 5.05 13.28 0.92
C SER A 8 3.53 13.23 0.99
N LYS A 9 2.88 13.51 -0.14
CA LYS A 9 1.43 13.36 -0.30
C LYS A 9 1.05 12.07 -0.98
N VAL A 10 2.02 11.21 -1.26
CA VAL A 10 1.78 9.92 -1.88
C VAL A 10 1.18 8.98 -0.86
N VAL A 11 0.10 8.33 -1.24
CA VAL A 11 -0.56 7.30 -0.45
C VAL A 11 -0.44 5.99 -1.19
N LEU A 12 0.07 4.97 -0.52
CA LEU A 12 0.13 3.62 -1.05
C LEU A 12 -1.02 2.83 -0.44
N CYS A 13 -1.84 2.22 -1.29
CA CYS A 13 -2.99 1.43 -0.88
C CYS A 13 -2.70 -0.04 -1.11
N LEU A 14 -2.96 -0.86 -0.10
CA LEU A 14 -2.82 -2.30 -0.17
C LEU A 14 -4.19 -2.94 -0.17
N ASP A 15 -4.43 -3.84 -1.12
CA ASP A 15 -5.62 -4.69 -1.17
C ASP A 15 -5.18 -6.11 -0.88
N VAL A 16 -5.39 -6.57 0.34
CA VAL A 16 -4.88 -7.85 0.81
C VAL A 16 -5.80 -8.98 0.35
N GLY A 17 -5.28 -9.83 -0.53
CA GLY A 17 -5.95 -11.03 -0.99
C GLY A 17 -5.31 -12.27 -0.40
N GLU A 18 -5.77 -13.45 -0.82
CA GLU A 18 -5.25 -14.73 -0.32
C GLU A 18 -3.85 -15.03 -0.85
N ARG A 19 -3.57 -14.67 -2.10
CA ARG A 19 -2.30 -15.00 -2.79
C ARG A 19 -1.47 -13.78 -3.08
N HIS A 20 -2.11 -12.63 -3.22
CA HIS A 20 -1.45 -11.40 -3.65
C HIS A 20 -1.93 -10.25 -2.81
N ILE A 21 -1.05 -9.28 -2.66
CA ILE A 21 -1.43 -7.95 -2.17
C ILE A 21 -1.38 -7.04 -3.38
N GLY A 22 -2.53 -6.51 -3.77
CA GLY A 22 -2.61 -5.52 -4.84
C GLY A 22 -2.15 -4.17 -4.33
N LEU A 23 -1.43 -3.44 -5.16
CA LEU A 23 -0.91 -2.12 -4.82
C LEU A 23 -1.52 -1.06 -5.72
N ALA A 24 -1.94 0.03 -5.12
CA ALA A 24 -2.36 1.22 -5.83
C ALA A 24 -1.71 2.44 -5.19
N ARG A 25 -1.39 3.40 -6.02
CA ARG A 25 -0.76 4.64 -5.58
C ARG A 25 -1.66 5.81 -5.93
N THR A 26 -1.85 6.69 -4.97
CA THR A 26 -2.55 7.95 -5.23
C THR A 26 -1.79 9.10 -4.58
N VAL A 27 -2.05 10.30 -5.07
CA VAL A 27 -1.52 11.52 -4.47
C VAL A 27 -2.70 12.24 -3.81
N ALA A 28 -2.54 12.62 -2.55
CA ALA A 28 -3.63 13.07 -1.69
C ALA A 28 -4.53 14.15 -2.30
N ASP A 29 -3.98 15.09 -3.02
CA ASP A 29 -4.74 16.22 -3.57
C ASP A 29 -5.28 15.96 -4.98
N VAL A 30 -4.94 14.83 -5.59
CA VAL A 30 -5.31 14.54 -6.99
C VAL A 30 -6.56 13.67 -7.07
N GLY A 31 -6.73 12.73 -6.15
CA GLY A 31 -7.92 11.91 -6.07
C GLY A 31 -7.99 10.77 -7.07
N THR A 32 -6.94 10.53 -7.84
CA THR A 32 -6.89 9.44 -8.82
C THR A 32 -5.89 8.39 -8.34
N ALA A 33 -6.31 7.14 -8.35
CA ALA A 33 -5.45 6.02 -7.98
C ALA A 33 -4.94 5.31 -9.24
N PHE A 34 -3.68 4.91 -9.21
CA PHE A 34 -3.04 4.18 -10.30
C PHE A 34 -2.52 2.84 -9.78
N PRO A 35 -2.65 1.78 -10.59
CA PRO A 35 -2.05 0.50 -10.21
C PRO A 35 -0.55 0.64 -9.99
N ALA A 36 -0.04 0.01 -8.94
CA ALA A 36 1.38 0.05 -8.60
C ALA A 36 1.98 -1.36 -8.49
N GLY A 37 1.32 -2.34 -9.07
CA GLY A 37 1.79 -3.72 -9.08
C GLY A 37 1.15 -4.56 -7.99
N PHE A 38 1.84 -5.62 -7.61
CA PHE A 38 1.37 -6.52 -6.57
C PHE A 38 2.55 -7.20 -5.89
N ILE A 39 2.28 -7.76 -4.71
CA ILE A 39 3.23 -8.54 -3.93
C ILE A 39 2.66 -9.95 -3.79
N ASP A 40 3.46 -10.97 -4.09
CA ASP A 40 3.07 -12.35 -3.83
C ASP A 40 3.11 -12.62 -2.33
N MET A 41 2.04 -13.23 -1.82
CA MET A 41 2.02 -13.65 -0.42
C MET A 41 3.01 -14.79 -0.22
N GLY A 42 3.83 -14.65 0.78
CA GLY A 42 4.83 -15.65 1.13
C GLY A 42 4.97 -15.74 2.65
N LEU A 43 6.17 -16.00 3.12
CA LEU A 43 6.44 -15.99 4.55
C LEU A 43 6.15 -14.60 5.11
N PRO A 44 5.59 -14.50 6.34
CA PRO A 44 5.19 -13.21 6.89
C PRO A 44 6.29 -12.16 6.89
N THR A 45 7.52 -12.53 7.25
CA THR A 45 8.63 -11.59 7.27
C THR A 45 9.00 -11.11 5.88
N ALA A 46 8.98 -12.00 4.90
CA ALA A 46 9.29 -11.63 3.52
C ALA A 46 8.21 -10.73 2.93
N THR A 47 6.94 -11.05 3.22
CA THR A 47 5.82 -10.23 2.76
C THR A 47 5.86 -8.84 3.38
N ALA A 48 6.12 -8.76 4.69
CA ALA A 48 6.25 -7.47 5.38
C ALA A 48 7.40 -6.65 4.81
N ARG A 49 8.53 -7.28 4.50
CA ARG A 49 9.67 -6.59 3.92
C ARG A 49 9.33 -6.04 2.53
N ALA A 50 8.62 -6.82 1.73
CA ALA A 50 8.18 -6.37 0.41
C ALA A 50 7.24 -5.16 0.51
N VAL A 51 6.38 -5.11 1.51
CA VAL A 51 5.52 -3.95 1.76
C VAL A 51 6.37 -2.72 2.09
N VAL A 52 7.34 -2.86 3.00
CA VAL A 52 8.23 -1.76 3.38
C VAL A 52 9.00 -1.26 2.16
N ASP A 53 9.54 -2.19 1.36
CA ASP A 53 10.28 -1.83 0.15
C ASP A 53 9.39 -1.07 -0.84
N SER A 54 8.12 -1.45 -0.96
CA SER A 54 7.16 -0.75 -1.82
C SER A 54 6.87 0.66 -1.32
N VAL A 55 6.71 0.83 -0.02
CA VAL A 55 6.52 2.15 0.58
C VAL A 55 7.70 3.06 0.26
N GLU A 56 8.92 2.55 0.40
CA GLU A 56 10.13 3.30 0.10
C GLU A 56 10.26 3.61 -1.38
N LEU A 57 10.01 2.62 -2.23
CA LEU A 57 10.10 2.77 -3.68
C LEU A 57 9.12 3.84 -4.20
N GLU A 58 7.90 3.82 -3.69
CA GLU A 58 6.87 4.76 -4.11
C GLU A 58 6.98 6.12 -3.41
N GLY A 59 7.82 6.25 -2.42
CA GLY A 59 7.96 7.47 -1.65
C GLY A 59 6.70 7.81 -0.88
N ALA A 60 5.98 6.80 -0.41
CA ALA A 60 4.71 7.00 0.26
C ALA A 60 4.89 7.55 1.66
N GLY A 61 4.08 8.53 2.01
CA GLY A 61 4.02 9.07 3.37
C GLY A 61 2.86 8.51 4.16
N CYS A 62 1.97 7.77 3.51
CA CYS A 62 0.81 7.17 4.15
C CYS A 62 0.52 5.82 3.52
N LEU A 63 0.12 4.87 4.35
CA LEU A 63 -0.23 3.53 3.93
C LEU A 63 -1.67 3.25 4.34
N VAL A 64 -2.48 2.82 3.37
CA VAL A 64 -3.87 2.41 3.63
C VAL A 64 -3.96 0.92 3.31
N VAL A 65 -4.50 0.16 4.24
CA VAL A 65 -4.60 -1.30 4.10
C VAL A 65 -6.08 -1.68 4.08
N GLY A 66 -6.50 -2.24 2.95
CA GLY A 66 -7.82 -2.85 2.82
C GLY A 66 -7.75 -4.32 3.15
N LEU A 67 -8.56 -4.76 4.08
CA LEU A 67 -8.64 -6.16 4.46
C LEU A 67 -9.91 -6.77 3.91
N PRO A 68 -9.86 -8.03 3.45
CA PRO A 68 -11.06 -8.68 2.98
C PRO A 68 -12.03 -8.90 4.15
N LEU A 69 -13.31 -8.69 3.87
CA LEU A 69 -14.36 -9.05 4.83
C LEU A 69 -14.70 -10.52 4.65
N ALA A 70 -14.80 -11.23 5.76
CA ALA A 70 -15.30 -12.58 5.73
C ALA A 70 -16.82 -12.53 5.54
N LEU A 71 -17.26 -13.06 4.40
CA LEU A 71 -18.69 -13.16 4.09
C LEU A 71 -19.11 -14.61 4.30
N ASP A 72 -20.04 -14.81 5.19
CA ASP A 72 -20.61 -16.15 5.45
C ASP A 72 -21.79 -16.41 4.54
#